data_bdaf3c2f4ebc0b4017d77bb60ebe39aa
#
_entry.id   bdaf3c2f4ebc0b4017d77bb60ebe39aa
#
_cell.length_a   1.000
_cell.length_b   1.000
_cell.length_c   1.000
_cell.angle_alpha   90.00
_cell.angle_beta   90.00
_cell.angle_gamma   90.00
#
_symmetry.space_group_name_H-M   'P 1'
#
loop_
_entity.id
_entity.type
_entity.pdbx_description
1 polymer ?
#
loop_
_entity_poly.entity_id
_entity_poly.type
_entity_poly.pdbx_seq_one_letter_code
_entity_poly.pdbx_strand_id
1 'polypeptide(L)'
;VRRLIGVLVVIAIILVALDIGDTFARHRAQTAAAQHLDATLPGSTATVSISSFPFLGRLAVGGTVPKLTADLDQVTAAGFTFDDIEVVVHDLKFDTSQLWHGRVQLDSISSGSVRAVLPQASIDRATGLPVTLGSGTVGVAGVQVPATVAVADNRVTLTVPLTAPITFTIPQLSILPCVGSAVIQTGGLELSCDFTRVPSALAD
;
A
#
# COMPACT_ATOMS: atom_id res chain seq x y z
N VAL A 1 31.80 42.50 8.88
CA VAL A 1 30.66 42.29 7.96
C VAL A 1 31.04 41.35 6.79
N ARG A 2 32.16 41.57 6.08
CA ARG A 2 32.61 40.74 4.94
C ARG A 2 32.82 39.24 5.31
N ARG A 3 33.39 38.95 6.49
CA ARG A 3 33.61 37.57 6.95
C ARG A 3 32.29 36.84 7.29
N LEU A 4 31.33 37.56 7.86
CA LEU A 4 30.01 37.03 8.16
C LEU A 4 29.24 36.65 6.87
N ILE A 5 29.31 37.48 5.85
CA ILE A 5 28.67 37.20 4.54
C ILE A 5 29.31 35.96 3.90
N GLY A 6 30.65 35.83 3.95
CA GLY A 6 31.34 34.65 3.44
C GLY A 6 30.89 33.35 4.13
N VAL A 7 30.76 33.37 5.47
CA VAL A 7 30.27 32.22 6.24
C VAL A 7 28.82 31.87 5.88
N LEU A 8 27.93 32.87 5.75
CA LEU A 8 26.55 32.65 5.36
C LEU A 8 26.41 32.05 3.96
N VAL A 9 27.23 32.50 2.99
CA VAL A 9 27.24 31.91 1.63
C VAL A 9 27.70 30.46 1.66
N VAL A 10 28.75 30.14 2.41
CA VAL A 10 29.23 28.75 2.54
C VAL A 10 28.17 27.87 3.17
N ILE A 11 27.48 28.31 4.23
CA ILE A 11 26.41 27.61 4.87
C ILE A 11 25.24 27.39 3.88
N ALA A 12 24.85 28.40 3.10
CA ALA A 12 23.80 28.29 2.10
C ALA A 12 24.16 27.26 1.02
N ILE A 13 25.40 27.23 0.54
CA ILE A 13 25.86 26.24 -0.44
C ILE A 13 25.80 24.83 0.14
N ILE A 14 26.22 24.63 1.39
CA ILE A 14 26.16 23.34 2.06
C ILE A 14 24.70 22.88 2.22
N LEU A 15 23.79 23.77 2.62
CA LEU A 15 22.37 23.43 2.76
C LEU A 15 21.74 23.03 1.42
N VAL A 16 22.05 23.75 0.35
CA VAL A 16 21.58 23.41 -1.01
C VAL A 16 22.16 22.07 -1.48
N ALA A 17 23.44 21.81 -1.23
CA ALA A 17 24.05 20.54 -1.59
C ALA A 17 23.45 19.36 -0.82
N LEU A 18 23.13 19.55 0.47
CA LEU A 18 22.45 18.54 1.29
C LEU A 18 21.02 18.29 0.80
N ASP A 19 20.28 19.33 0.41
CA ASP A 19 18.93 19.20 -0.12
C ASP A 19 18.90 18.44 -1.45
N ILE A 20 19.82 18.74 -2.36
CA ILE A 20 19.96 18.00 -3.63
C ILE A 20 20.33 16.54 -3.37
N GLY A 21 21.26 16.28 -2.46
CA GLY A 21 21.67 14.92 -2.06
C GLY A 21 20.52 14.13 -1.46
N ASP A 22 19.73 14.76 -0.59
CA ASP A 22 18.55 14.16 0.05
C ASP A 22 17.47 13.78 -0.97
N THR A 23 17.17 14.68 -1.88
CA THR A 23 16.18 14.45 -2.95
C THR A 23 16.63 13.32 -3.88
N PHE A 24 17.90 13.28 -4.25
CA PHE A 24 18.45 12.22 -5.09
C PHE A 24 18.42 10.85 -4.39
N ALA A 25 18.84 10.80 -3.13
CA ALA A 25 18.81 9.55 -2.35
C ALA A 25 17.38 9.02 -2.15
N ARG A 26 16.44 9.92 -1.84
CA ARG A 26 15.02 9.57 -1.73
C ARG A 26 14.48 9.00 -3.05
N HIS A 27 14.75 9.65 -4.17
CA HIS A 27 14.31 9.17 -5.49
C HIS A 27 14.90 7.80 -5.82
N ARG A 28 16.19 7.58 -5.52
CA ARG A 28 16.82 6.26 -5.70
C ARG A 28 16.19 5.19 -4.83
N ALA A 29 15.86 5.50 -3.57
CA ALA A 29 15.19 4.56 -2.67
C ALA A 29 13.78 4.21 -3.17
N GLN A 30 13.01 5.20 -3.63
CA GLN A 30 11.68 4.99 -4.22
C GLN A 30 11.73 4.10 -5.45
N THR A 31 12.66 4.38 -6.38
CA THR A 31 12.83 3.58 -7.61
C THR A 31 13.25 2.15 -7.28
N ALA A 32 14.19 1.96 -6.34
CA ALA A 32 14.62 0.63 -5.94
C ALA A 32 13.50 -0.18 -5.29
N ALA A 33 12.69 0.47 -4.43
CA ALA A 33 11.53 -0.17 -3.81
C ALA A 33 10.46 -0.55 -4.85
N ALA A 34 10.15 0.34 -5.79
CA ALA A 34 9.21 0.05 -6.88
C ALA A 34 9.70 -1.13 -7.74
N GLN A 35 10.96 -1.13 -8.16
CA GLN A 35 11.54 -2.23 -8.94
C GLN A 35 11.51 -3.57 -8.18
N HIS A 36 11.71 -3.55 -6.86
CA HIS A 36 11.61 -4.76 -6.06
C HIS A 36 10.18 -5.30 -6.02
N LEU A 37 9.19 -4.42 -5.89
CA LEU A 37 7.76 -4.79 -5.93
C LEU A 37 7.38 -5.33 -7.31
N ASP A 38 7.76 -4.67 -8.40
CA ASP A 38 7.51 -5.12 -9.78
C ASP A 38 8.14 -6.51 -10.04
N ALA A 39 9.33 -6.77 -9.50
CA ALA A 39 9.98 -8.07 -9.64
C ALA A 39 9.28 -9.18 -8.84
N THR A 40 8.66 -8.82 -7.71
CA THR A 40 7.96 -9.77 -6.83
C THR A 40 6.53 -10.04 -7.31
N LEU A 41 5.91 -9.07 -7.99
CA LEU A 41 4.53 -9.11 -8.48
C LEU A 41 4.50 -8.93 -10.01
N PRO A 42 4.79 -9.97 -10.78
CA PRO A 42 4.88 -9.87 -12.23
C PRO A 42 3.52 -9.45 -12.83
N GLY A 43 3.57 -8.44 -13.69
CA GLY A 43 2.40 -7.88 -14.39
C GLY A 43 1.72 -6.70 -13.66
N SER A 44 2.19 -6.32 -12.48
CA SER A 44 1.78 -5.08 -11.81
C SER A 44 2.73 -3.92 -12.16
N THR A 45 2.26 -2.71 -11.93
CA THR A 45 3.09 -1.50 -11.94
C THR A 45 3.08 -0.90 -10.54
N ALA A 46 4.26 -0.78 -9.93
CA ALA A 46 4.39 -0.23 -8.59
C ALA A 46 4.96 1.20 -8.62
N THR A 47 4.33 2.08 -7.86
CA THR A 47 4.83 3.42 -7.58
C THR A 47 5.02 3.58 -6.08
N VAL A 48 6.22 3.95 -5.66
CA VAL A 48 6.54 4.15 -4.25
C VAL A 48 6.85 5.61 -3.98
N SER A 49 6.22 6.18 -2.96
CA SER A 49 6.43 7.54 -2.49
C SER A 49 6.89 7.53 -1.03
N ILE A 50 7.96 8.25 -0.74
CA ILE A 50 8.50 8.42 0.61
C ILE A 50 8.35 9.89 1.01
N SER A 51 7.53 10.16 2.02
CA SER A 51 7.34 11.48 2.60
C SER A 51 8.24 11.65 3.82
N SER A 52 9.47 12.09 3.58
CA SER A 52 10.45 12.36 4.63
C SER A 52 11.36 13.52 4.22
N PHE A 53 11.49 14.50 5.10
CA PHE A 53 12.47 15.59 4.95
C PHE A 53 13.07 15.97 6.32
N PRO A 54 14.37 16.06 6.44
CA PRO A 54 15.39 15.52 5.53
C PRO A 54 15.42 13.98 5.60
N PHE A 55 15.38 13.31 4.43
CA PHE A 55 15.33 11.84 4.36
C PHE A 55 16.60 11.19 4.90
N LEU A 56 17.76 11.60 4.36
CA LEU A 56 19.05 11.03 4.78
C LEU A 56 19.36 11.32 6.25
N GLY A 57 19.04 12.50 6.74
CA GLY A 57 19.27 12.86 8.14
C GLY A 57 18.47 11.98 9.10
N ARG A 58 17.20 11.78 8.83
CA ARG A 58 16.33 10.93 9.65
C ARG A 58 16.70 9.46 9.57
N LEU A 59 17.01 8.97 8.37
CA LEU A 59 17.43 7.59 8.16
C LEU A 59 18.78 7.29 8.81
N ALA A 60 19.80 8.17 8.64
CA ALA A 60 21.14 7.93 9.14
C ALA A 60 21.24 8.05 10.68
N VAL A 61 20.52 9.00 11.29
CA VAL A 61 20.59 9.26 12.73
C VAL A 61 19.57 8.46 13.50
N GLY A 62 18.34 8.40 13.03
CA GLY A 62 17.23 7.77 13.74
C GLY A 62 16.71 6.46 13.13
N GLY A 63 17.20 6.07 11.96
CA GLY A 63 16.67 4.91 11.24
C GLY A 63 15.18 5.03 10.91
N THR A 64 14.62 6.25 10.82
CA THR A 64 13.17 6.43 10.74
C THR A 64 12.71 7.04 9.42
N VAL A 65 11.60 6.51 8.90
CA VAL A 65 10.86 7.07 7.77
C VAL A 65 9.43 7.34 8.22
N PRO A 66 8.97 8.61 8.25
CA PRO A 66 7.66 8.96 8.81
C PRO A 66 6.48 8.39 8.04
N LYS A 67 6.55 8.37 6.70
CA LYS A 67 5.49 7.85 5.86
C LYS A 67 6.05 7.27 4.56
N LEU A 68 5.58 6.08 4.23
CA LEU A 68 5.76 5.42 2.94
C LEU A 68 4.39 5.10 2.37
N THR A 69 4.19 5.41 1.10
CA THR A 69 3.00 5.02 0.34
C THR A 69 3.47 4.20 -0.87
N ALA A 70 2.84 3.07 -1.10
CA ALA A 70 3.05 2.26 -2.29
C ALA A 70 1.70 2.06 -2.98
N ASP A 71 1.64 2.42 -4.25
CA ASP A 71 0.48 2.24 -5.13
C ASP A 71 0.85 1.17 -6.15
N LEU A 72 0.01 0.15 -6.26
CA LEU A 72 0.21 -0.98 -7.16
C LEU A 72 -1.01 -1.13 -8.05
N ASP A 73 -0.80 -1.04 -9.35
CA ASP A 73 -1.83 -1.21 -10.36
C ASP A 73 -1.85 -2.66 -10.88
N GLN A 74 -3.05 -3.18 -11.13
CA GLN A 74 -3.31 -4.47 -11.80
C GLN A 74 -2.60 -5.68 -11.18
N VAL A 75 -2.67 -5.81 -9.87
CA VAL A 75 -2.07 -6.95 -9.16
C VAL A 75 -2.91 -8.19 -9.34
N THR A 76 -2.34 -9.24 -9.93
CA THR A 76 -2.98 -10.55 -10.04
C THR A 76 -2.34 -11.53 -9.08
N ALA A 77 -3.13 -12.06 -8.15
CA ALA A 77 -2.66 -13.03 -7.20
C ALA A 77 -3.77 -14.04 -6.81
N ALA A 78 -3.42 -15.32 -6.78
CA ALA A 78 -4.29 -16.42 -6.40
C ALA A 78 -5.66 -16.45 -7.13
N GLY A 79 -5.67 -16.03 -8.41
CA GLY A 79 -6.88 -16.03 -9.25
C GLY A 79 -7.75 -14.78 -9.16
N PHE A 80 -7.36 -13.82 -8.29
CA PHE A 80 -7.97 -12.49 -8.23
C PHE A 80 -7.09 -11.46 -8.93
N THR A 81 -7.71 -10.52 -9.62
CA THR A 81 -7.06 -9.33 -10.15
C THR A 81 -7.61 -8.13 -9.40
N PHE A 82 -6.74 -7.38 -8.77
CA PHE A 82 -7.05 -6.10 -8.12
C PHE A 82 -6.67 -4.98 -9.08
N ASP A 83 -7.51 -3.97 -9.23
CA ASP A 83 -7.24 -2.84 -10.11
C ASP A 83 -6.26 -1.86 -9.47
N ASP A 84 -6.39 -1.66 -8.16
CA ASP A 84 -5.59 -0.72 -7.37
C ASP A 84 -5.37 -1.28 -5.97
N ILE A 85 -4.13 -1.22 -5.49
CA ILE A 85 -3.77 -1.51 -4.10
C ILE A 85 -2.91 -0.38 -3.58
N GLU A 86 -3.45 0.40 -2.65
CA GLU A 86 -2.72 1.43 -1.92
C GLU A 86 -2.27 0.89 -0.55
N VAL A 87 -0.98 0.97 -0.28
CA VAL A 87 -0.39 0.62 1.02
C VAL A 87 0.22 1.87 1.63
N VAL A 88 -0.24 2.25 2.80
CA VAL A 88 0.32 3.38 3.55
C VAL A 88 0.91 2.86 4.86
N VAL A 89 2.16 3.18 5.14
CA VAL A 89 2.85 2.79 6.38
C VAL A 89 3.41 4.03 7.05
N HIS A 90 3.23 4.11 8.36
CA HIS A 90 3.68 5.23 9.18
C HIS A 90 4.79 4.80 10.14
N ASP A 91 5.73 5.74 10.36
CA ASP A 91 6.81 5.64 11.33
C ASP A 91 7.60 4.31 11.22
N LEU A 92 8.07 4.03 10.00
CA LEU A 92 8.94 2.88 9.76
C LEU A 92 10.26 3.09 10.50
N LYS A 93 10.68 2.08 11.27
CA LYS A 93 11.98 2.04 11.92
C LYS A 93 12.84 0.95 11.31
N PHE A 94 14.04 1.32 10.93
CA PHE A 94 15.05 0.44 10.36
C PHE A 94 16.19 0.25 11.34
N ASP A 95 16.79 -0.94 11.34
CA ASP A 95 18.02 -1.19 12.08
C ASP A 95 19.18 -0.40 11.44
N THR A 96 19.61 0.67 12.13
CA THR A 96 20.69 1.53 11.65
C THR A 96 22.02 0.80 11.55
N SER A 97 22.27 -0.23 12.38
CA SER A 97 23.50 -1.02 12.32
C SER A 97 23.56 -1.82 11.01
N GLN A 98 22.47 -2.38 10.58
CA GLN A 98 22.37 -3.12 9.32
C GLN A 98 22.43 -2.19 8.10
N LEU A 99 21.84 -0.99 8.19
CA LEU A 99 21.92 0.01 7.14
C LEU A 99 23.37 0.42 6.81
N TRP A 100 24.21 0.59 7.83
CA TRP A 100 25.64 0.86 7.63
C TRP A 100 26.42 -0.30 6.98
N HIS A 101 25.89 -1.52 7.06
CA HIS A 101 26.43 -2.71 6.37
C HIS A 101 25.75 -2.95 5.00
N GLY A 102 24.94 -2.00 4.52
CA GLY A 102 24.24 -2.09 3.25
C GLY A 102 23.07 -3.07 3.25
N ARG A 103 22.55 -3.43 4.42
CA ARG A 103 21.36 -4.29 4.58
C ARG A 103 20.21 -3.44 5.07
N VAL A 104 19.06 -3.55 4.41
CA VAL A 104 17.82 -2.88 4.82
C VAL A 104 17.02 -3.88 5.65
N GLN A 105 16.92 -3.64 6.94
CA GLN A 105 16.11 -4.44 7.85
C GLN A 105 15.11 -3.55 8.55
N LEU A 106 13.83 -3.89 8.42
CA LEU A 106 12.73 -3.17 9.04
C LEU A 106 12.47 -3.74 10.43
N ASP A 107 12.62 -2.91 11.45
CA ASP A 107 12.45 -3.28 12.86
C ASP A 107 10.98 -3.22 13.30
N SER A 108 10.33 -2.12 13.00
CA SER A 108 8.95 -1.88 13.43
C SER A 108 8.26 -0.81 12.59
N ILE A 109 6.95 -0.80 12.69
CA ILE A 109 6.08 0.27 12.18
C ILE A 109 5.15 0.73 13.30
N SER A 110 4.68 1.96 13.24
CA SER A 110 3.65 2.46 14.16
C SER A 110 2.27 2.00 13.73
N SER A 111 1.94 2.17 12.47
CA SER A 111 0.70 1.73 11.86
C SER A 111 0.85 1.57 10.36
N GLY A 112 -0.02 0.79 9.79
CA GLY A 112 -0.17 0.68 8.34
C GLY A 112 -1.63 0.44 7.98
N SER A 113 -1.99 0.84 6.77
CA SER A 113 -3.28 0.56 6.16
C SER A 113 -3.09 0.07 4.74
N VAL A 114 -3.95 -0.84 4.33
CA VAL A 114 -4.06 -1.30 2.94
C VAL A 114 -5.47 -1.03 2.48
N ARG A 115 -5.60 -0.49 1.28
CA ARG A 115 -6.83 -0.40 0.53
C ARG A 115 -6.63 -1.12 -0.79
N ALA A 116 -7.57 -1.97 -1.18
CA ALA A 116 -7.52 -2.71 -2.43
C ALA A 116 -8.88 -2.67 -3.12
N VAL A 117 -8.89 -2.42 -4.42
CA VAL A 117 -10.10 -2.44 -5.25
C VAL A 117 -10.18 -3.75 -6.02
N LEU A 118 -11.18 -4.55 -5.68
CA LEU A 118 -11.50 -5.79 -6.38
C LEU A 118 -12.60 -5.52 -7.41
N PRO A 119 -12.29 -5.53 -8.73
CA PRO A 119 -13.27 -5.22 -9.76
C PRO A 119 -14.32 -6.33 -9.87
N GLN A 120 -15.51 -5.95 -10.32
CA GLN A 120 -16.64 -6.84 -10.53
C GLN A 120 -16.26 -8.10 -11.32
N ALA A 121 -15.46 -7.96 -12.39
CA ALA A 121 -15.04 -9.09 -13.22
C ALA A 121 -14.26 -10.16 -12.44
N SER A 122 -13.51 -9.76 -11.39
CA SER A 122 -12.83 -10.71 -10.51
C SER A 122 -13.79 -11.42 -9.58
N ILE A 123 -14.84 -10.73 -9.11
CA ILE A 123 -15.90 -11.33 -8.29
C ILE A 123 -16.73 -12.30 -9.10
N ASP A 124 -17.13 -11.95 -10.31
CA ASP A 124 -17.88 -12.82 -11.24
C ASP A 124 -17.12 -14.12 -11.50
N ARG A 125 -15.80 -14.01 -11.73
CA ARG A 125 -14.93 -15.17 -11.94
C ARG A 125 -14.82 -16.05 -10.70
N ALA A 126 -14.70 -15.44 -9.52
CA ALA A 126 -14.55 -16.18 -8.27
C ALA A 126 -15.83 -16.85 -7.80
N THR A 127 -16.98 -16.25 -8.09
CA THR A 127 -18.31 -16.75 -7.65
C THR A 127 -19.02 -17.60 -8.72
N GLY A 128 -18.62 -17.44 -9.99
CA GLY A 128 -19.31 -18.02 -11.15
C GLY A 128 -20.67 -17.38 -11.44
N LEU A 129 -20.99 -16.25 -10.78
CA LEU A 129 -22.27 -15.56 -10.90
C LEU A 129 -22.02 -14.16 -11.50
N PRO A 130 -22.70 -13.78 -12.58
CA PRO A 130 -22.65 -12.43 -13.09
C PRO A 130 -23.41 -11.50 -12.13
N VAL A 131 -22.67 -10.66 -11.39
CA VAL A 131 -23.23 -9.65 -10.50
C VAL A 131 -22.93 -8.26 -11.05
N THR A 132 -23.79 -7.29 -10.80
CA THR A 132 -23.51 -5.89 -11.11
C THR A 132 -23.43 -5.12 -9.81
N LEU A 133 -22.27 -4.49 -9.55
CA LEU A 133 -22.06 -3.73 -8.32
C LEU A 133 -22.33 -2.24 -8.56
N GLY A 134 -23.26 -1.70 -7.77
CA GLY A 134 -23.51 -0.27 -7.65
C GLY A 134 -23.07 0.23 -6.27
N SER A 135 -23.20 1.53 -6.01
CA SER A 135 -22.89 2.07 -4.68
C SER A 135 -23.87 1.52 -3.62
N GLY A 136 -23.42 0.58 -2.78
CA GLY A 136 -24.24 -0.09 -1.77
C GLY A 136 -25.32 -1.02 -2.33
N THR A 137 -25.28 -1.35 -3.61
CA THR A 137 -26.28 -2.19 -4.27
C THR A 137 -25.64 -3.33 -5.06
N VAL A 138 -26.37 -4.43 -5.21
CA VAL A 138 -26.00 -5.56 -6.07
C VAL A 138 -27.11 -5.79 -7.08
N GLY A 139 -26.75 -5.80 -8.36
CA GLY A 139 -27.69 -6.15 -9.45
C GLY A 139 -27.73 -7.64 -9.66
N VAL A 140 -28.92 -8.21 -9.57
CA VAL A 140 -29.21 -9.61 -9.88
C VAL A 140 -30.30 -9.64 -10.94
N ALA A 141 -30.04 -10.30 -12.04
CA ALA A 141 -30.97 -10.38 -13.18
C ALA A 141 -31.47 -9.00 -13.68
N GLY A 142 -30.60 -7.98 -13.64
CA GLY A 142 -30.91 -6.62 -14.12
C GLY A 142 -31.64 -5.72 -13.12
N VAL A 143 -31.92 -6.19 -11.90
CA VAL A 143 -32.55 -5.39 -10.85
C VAL A 143 -31.50 -5.06 -9.78
N GLN A 144 -31.31 -3.76 -9.51
CA GLN A 144 -30.44 -3.28 -8.43
C GLN A 144 -31.16 -3.36 -7.08
N VAL A 145 -30.59 -4.07 -6.13
CA VAL A 145 -31.11 -4.22 -4.77
C VAL A 145 -30.08 -3.76 -3.74
N PRO A 146 -30.50 -3.10 -2.67
CA PRO A 146 -29.59 -2.79 -1.57
C PRO A 146 -28.93 -4.07 -1.05
N ALA A 147 -27.63 -4.01 -0.83
CA ALA A 147 -26.86 -5.13 -0.32
C ALA A 147 -25.95 -4.69 0.82
N THR A 148 -25.68 -5.60 1.74
CA THR A 148 -24.69 -5.41 2.79
C THR A 148 -23.51 -6.33 2.56
N VAL A 149 -22.32 -5.87 2.92
CA VAL A 149 -21.12 -6.68 2.89
C VAL A 149 -20.58 -6.86 4.30
N ALA A 150 -20.19 -8.08 4.61
CA ALA A 150 -19.53 -8.44 5.86
C ALA A 150 -18.21 -9.16 5.55
N VAL A 151 -17.22 -8.94 6.40
CA VAL A 151 -15.91 -9.60 6.30
C VAL A 151 -15.62 -10.32 7.61
N ALA A 152 -15.28 -11.59 7.54
CA ALA A 152 -14.81 -12.37 8.66
C ALA A 152 -13.80 -13.41 8.17
N ASP A 153 -12.64 -13.52 8.80
CA ASP A 153 -11.59 -14.51 8.48
C ASP A 153 -11.22 -14.53 6.98
N ASN A 154 -11.01 -13.37 6.37
CA ASN A 154 -10.76 -13.19 4.94
C ASN A 154 -11.90 -13.68 4.01
N ARG A 155 -13.04 -14.00 4.57
CA ARG A 155 -14.25 -14.36 3.83
C ARG A 155 -15.13 -13.14 3.69
N VAL A 156 -15.46 -12.80 2.46
CA VAL A 156 -16.40 -11.74 2.12
C VAL A 156 -17.76 -12.37 1.87
N THR A 157 -18.77 -11.84 2.53
CA THR A 157 -20.17 -12.27 2.37
C THR A 157 -20.99 -11.07 1.92
N LEU A 158 -21.55 -11.15 0.74
CA LEU A 158 -22.52 -10.19 0.20
C LEU A 158 -23.93 -10.71 0.50
N THR A 159 -24.69 -9.99 1.30
CA THR A 159 -26.06 -10.32 1.65
C THR A 159 -27.01 -9.44 0.86
N VAL A 160 -27.83 -10.08 0.04
CA VAL A 160 -28.87 -9.45 -0.77
C VAL A 160 -30.22 -9.95 -0.26
N PRO A 161 -31.21 -9.07 -0.02
CA PRO A 161 -32.55 -9.51 0.39
C PRO A 161 -33.15 -10.52 -0.58
N LEU A 162 -33.83 -11.52 -0.02
CA LEU A 162 -34.57 -12.56 -0.77
C LEU A 162 -33.72 -13.52 -1.63
N THR A 163 -32.39 -13.45 -1.52
CA THR A 163 -31.46 -14.38 -2.19
C THR A 163 -30.54 -15.06 -1.19
N ALA A 164 -29.91 -16.16 -1.59
CA ALA A 164 -28.84 -16.75 -0.83
C ALA A 164 -27.63 -15.79 -0.79
N PRO A 165 -26.90 -15.67 0.34
CA PRO A 165 -25.72 -14.83 0.42
C PRO A 165 -24.62 -15.33 -0.53
N ILE A 166 -23.97 -14.41 -1.21
CA ILE A 166 -22.81 -14.67 -2.07
C ILE A 166 -21.57 -14.61 -1.20
N THR A 167 -20.84 -15.71 -1.09
CA THR A 167 -19.65 -15.78 -0.23
C THR A 167 -18.45 -16.24 -1.06
N PHE A 168 -17.32 -15.53 -0.88
CA PHE A 168 -16.04 -15.91 -1.45
C PHE A 168 -14.91 -15.59 -0.46
N THR A 169 -13.80 -16.31 -0.59
CA THR A 169 -12.63 -16.14 0.27
C THR A 169 -11.55 -15.43 -0.51
N ILE A 170 -11.03 -14.35 0.06
CA ILE A 170 -9.87 -13.64 -0.46
C ILE A 170 -8.63 -14.33 0.14
N PRO A 171 -7.71 -14.83 -0.69
CA PRO A 171 -6.50 -15.44 -0.19
C PRO A 171 -5.65 -14.38 0.53
N GLN A 172 -4.93 -14.81 1.56
CA GLN A 172 -3.93 -13.97 2.21
C GLN A 172 -2.80 -13.71 1.22
N LEU A 173 -2.62 -12.47 0.86
CA LEU A 173 -1.51 -12.03 0.03
C LEU A 173 -0.47 -11.38 0.93
N SER A 174 0.79 -11.49 0.54
CA SER A 174 1.88 -10.84 1.27
C SER A 174 1.71 -9.31 1.36
N ILE A 175 1.10 -8.72 0.33
CA ILE A 175 0.79 -7.28 0.25
C ILE A 175 -0.56 -6.91 0.87
N LEU A 176 -1.47 -7.87 1.07
CA LEU A 176 -2.77 -7.70 1.71
C LEU A 176 -2.83 -8.65 2.92
N PRO A 177 -2.21 -8.27 4.05
CA PRO A 177 -2.03 -9.16 5.20
C PRO A 177 -3.34 -9.51 5.91
N CYS A 178 -4.37 -8.70 5.71
CA CYS A 178 -5.70 -8.89 6.27
C CYS A 178 -6.77 -8.25 5.38
N VAL A 179 -8.02 -8.66 5.59
CA VAL A 179 -9.20 -7.95 5.10
C VAL A 179 -10.06 -7.65 6.33
N GLY A 180 -10.07 -6.40 6.76
CA GLY A 180 -10.78 -5.96 7.97
C GLY A 180 -12.19 -5.46 7.67
N SER A 181 -12.37 -4.78 6.54
CA SER A 181 -13.66 -4.28 6.08
C SER A 181 -13.77 -4.32 4.56
N ALA A 182 -14.99 -4.23 4.08
CA ALA A 182 -15.30 -4.12 2.66
C ALA A 182 -16.46 -3.14 2.44
N VAL A 183 -16.43 -2.42 1.32
CA VAL A 183 -17.48 -1.49 0.91
C VAL A 183 -17.82 -1.74 -0.55
N ILE A 184 -19.12 -1.86 -0.85
CA ILE A 184 -19.60 -2.03 -2.22
C ILE A 184 -19.57 -0.68 -2.92
N GLN A 185 -18.77 -0.60 -3.97
CA GLN A 185 -18.66 0.57 -4.85
C GLN A 185 -19.19 0.25 -6.24
N THR A 186 -19.40 1.28 -7.04
CA THR A 186 -19.79 1.10 -8.44
C THR A 186 -18.67 0.39 -9.20
N GLY A 187 -18.96 -0.80 -9.73
CA GLY A 187 -18.04 -1.60 -10.53
C GLY A 187 -17.04 -2.44 -9.73
N GLY A 188 -17.11 -2.45 -8.39
CA GLY A 188 -16.18 -3.24 -7.60
C GLY A 188 -16.45 -3.25 -6.10
N LEU A 189 -15.55 -3.87 -5.38
CA LEU A 189 -15.53 -3.95 -3.93
C LEU A 189 -14.23 -3.33 -3.42
N GLU A 190 -14.33 -2.29 -2.61
CA GLU A 190 -13.18 -1.75 -1.88
C GLU A 190 -12.98 -2.56 -0.61
N LEU A 191 -11.79 -3.10 -0.45
CA LEU A 191 -11.34 -3.82 0.72
C LEU A 191 -10.37 -2.96 1.49
N SER A 192 -10.44 -2.95 2.81
CA SER A 192 -9.48 -2.23 3.64
C SER A 192 -9.09 -3.02 4.88
N CYS A 193 -7.89 -2.73 5.36
CA CYS A 193 -7.30 -3.36 6.53
C CYS A 193 -6.31 -2.41 7.18
N ASP A 194 -6.37 -2.31 8.50
CA ASP A 194 -5.37 -1.62 9.31
C ASP A 194 -4.52 -2.64 10.05
N PHE A 195 -3.21 -2.37 10.14
CA PHE A 195 -2.26 -3.25 10.81
C PHE A 195 -1.21 -2.43 11.59
N THR A 196 -0.70 -3.03 12.66
CA THR A 196 0.31 -2.41 13.55
C THR A 196 1.59 -3.23 13.67
N ARG A 197 1.68 -4.32 12.90
CA ARG A 197 2.87 -5.18 12.85
C ARG A 197 3.38 -5.23 11.43
N VAL A 198 4.69 -5.33 11.31
CA VAL A 198 5.32 -5.54 10.00
C VAL A 198 4.77 -6.83 9.39
N PRO A 199 4.16 -6.78 8.21
CA PRO A 199 3.80 -8.00 7.49
C PRO A 199 5.05 -8.83 7.22
N SER A 200 4.93 -10.16 7.32
CA SER A 200 6.06 -11.09 7.15
C SER A 200 6.78 -10.93 5.80
N ALA A 201 6.05 -10.50 4.78
CA ALA A 201 6.62 -10.22 3.46
C ALA A 201 7.54 -8.99 3.39
N LEU A 202 7.49 -8.12 4.39
CA LEU A 202 8.33 -6.91 4.49
C LEU A 202 9.43 -7.06 5.56
N ALA A 203 9.48 -8.20 6.24
CA ALA A 203 10.41 -8.46 7.35
C ALA A 203 11.69 -9.20 6.93
N ASP A 204 11.76 -9.75 5.70
CA ASP A 204 12.88 -10.53 5.16
C ASP A 204 13.79 -9.71 4.23
#